data_28739a0f3de3adc4a0d963243f09a64e
#
_entry.id   28739a0f3de3adc4a0d963243f09a64e
#
_cell.length_a   1.000
_cell.length_b   1.000
_cell.length_c   1.000
_cell.angle_alpha   90.00
_cell.angle_beta   90.00
_cell.angle_gamma   90.00
#
_symmetry.space_group_name_H-M   'P 1'
#
loop_
_entity.id
_entity.type
_entity.pdbx_description
1 polymer ?
#
loop_
_entity_poly.entity_id
_entity_poly.type
_entity_poly.pdbx_seq_one_letter_code
_entity_poly.pdbx_strand_id
1 'polypeptide(L)'
;MRHFAVIAVLSVTALGGLVAAQSPTARHNKVIALLESKQPVFGLYAPSNRRFPGGPPGAAPATPPKSPAELAREAAAYKFSDFVFDGSMEGDFDTAYPVFADFAKGLVGAGILARAPHLHLTHPMIVKTPELRPDLAAAQVAIGKQLNLGVSGVMLVTVETAAEARAGIAAMRFKSKGGIRPDDVGGAPAVWGMSEAEYRRKADVWPLNPEGELINWTIVESKTGLANLKEIAAVPGIGVLWPGAGTLRGIFSTTGADGKRVLDEAAWEAAIQSVLAACKANNVACGFPANATDIETRMKQGFNVFVMNWGDAGFKTVEAGRKIAGRTDATR
;
A
#
# COMPACT_ATOMS: atom_id res chain seq x y z
N MET A 1 -53.23 33.48 -56.78
CA MET A 1 -53.16 32.46 -55.75
C MET A 1 -51.73 32.44 -55.25
N ARG A 2 -51.52 32.96 -54.02
CA ARG A 2 -50.18 33.04 -53.41
C ARG A 2 -50.07 31.95 -52.34
N HIS A 3 -49.14 31.02 -52.51
CA HIS A 3 -48.87 29.96 -51.55
C HIS A 3 -47.88 30.47 -50.50
N PHE A 4 -48.29 30.51 -49.23
CA PHE A 4 -47.41 30.75 -48.10
C PHE A 4 -46.88 29.40 -47.59
N ALA A 5 -45.56 29.23 -47.63
CA ALA A 5 -44.89 28.12 -46.98
C ALA A 5 -44.57 28.49 -45.55
N VAL A 6 -45.08 27.71 -44.59
CA VAL A 6 -44.77 27.84 -43.16
C VAL A 6 -43.55 26.97 -42.90
N ILE A 7 -42.44 27.55 -42.49
CA ILE A 7 -41.24 26.89 -42.02
C ILE A 7 -41.38 26.72 -40.51
N ALA A 8 -41.51 25.46 -40.05
CA ALA A 8 -41.47 25.12 -38.63
C ALA A 8 -40.01 24.95 -38.22
N VAL A 9 -39.54 25.83 -37.28
CA VAL A 9 -38.25 25.74 -36.66
C VAL A 9 -38.38 24.82 -35.42
N LEU A 10 -37.80 23.64 -35.48
CA LEU A 10 -37.67 22.73 -34.34
C LEU A 10 -36.46 23.19 -33.50
N SER A 11 -36.75 23.77 -32.33
CA SER A 11 -35.72 24.08 -31.32
C SER A 11 -35.43 22.81 -30.53
N VAL A 12 -34.23 22.23 -30.72
CA VAL A 12 -33.69 21.14 -29.88
C VAL A 12 -33.05 21.76 -28.67
N THR A 13 -33.72 21.69 -27.53
CA THR A 13 -33.15 22.01 -26.22
C THR A 13 -32.29 20.85 -25.75
N ALA A 14 -30.98 21.00 -25.83
CA ALA A 14 -30.03 20.09 -25.21
C ALA A 14 -30.07 20.28 -23.69
N LEU A 15 -30.68 19.34 -22.96
CA LEU A 15 -30.50 19.22 -21.52
C LEU A 15 -29.08 18.72 -21.25
N GLY A 16 -28.15 19.65 -21.03
CA GLY A 16 -26.85 19.37 -20.44
C GLY A 16 -27.05 18.95 -19.00
N GLY A 17 -27.03 17.64 -18.71
CA GLY A 17 -26.98 17.12 -17.36
C GLY A 17 -25.71 17.60 -16.69
N LEU A 18 -25.80 18.48 -15.73
CA LEU A 18 -24.74 18.79 -14.75
C LEU A 18 -24.49 17.51 -13.97
N VAL A 19 -23.45 16.75 -14.35
CA VAL A 19 -22.86 15.76 -13.45
C VAL A 19 -22.26 16.55 -12.30
N ALA A 20 -22.97 16.60 -11.19
CA ALA A 20 -22.44 17.15 -9.96
C ALA A 20 -21.18 16.35 -9.62
N ALA A 21 -20.01 16.99 -9.70
CA ALA A 21 -18.78 16.42 -9.20
C ALA A 21 -19.00 16.12 -7.72
N GLN A 22 -19.11 14.84 -7.37
CA GLN A 22 -19.19 14.43 -5.97
C GLN A 22 -17.94 14.96 -5.29
N SER A 23 -18.11 15.73 -4.23
CA SER A 23 -17.01 16.15 -3.37
C SER A 23 -16.21 14.92 -2.97
N PRO A 24 -14.87 14.94 -3.01
CA PRO A 24 -14.07 13.79 -2.62
C PRO A 24 -14.51 13.30 -1.25
N THR A 25 -14.84 12.02 -1.14
CA THR A 25 -15.24 11.42 0.14
C THR A 25 -14.11 11.66 1.15
N ALA A 26 -14.44 12.22 2.30
CA ALA A 26 -13.46 12.46 3.36
C ALA A 26 -12.90 11.11 3.86
N ARG A 27 -11.73 10.73 3.39
CA ARG A 27 -11.09 9.44 3.66
C ARG A 27 -10.35 9.46 4.99
N HIS A 28 -10.53 8.39 5.77
CA HIS A 28 -9.72 8.14 6.95
C HIS A 28 -8.30 7.66 6.59
N ASN A 29 -8.20 6.81 5.56
CA ASN A 29 -6.93 6.32 5.03
C ASN A 29 -6.42 7.25 3.93
N LYS A 30 -5.34 7.99 4.24
CA LYS A 30 -4.70 8.92 3.32
C LYS A 30 -4.20 8.27 2.02
N VAL A 31 -3.74 7.00 2.07
CA VAL A 31 -3.30 6.28 0.87
C VAL A 31 -4.44 6.14 -0.12
N ILE A 32 -5.62 5.76 0.36
CA ILE A 32 -6.82 5.64 -0.49
C ILE A 32 -7.22 7.01 -1.06
N ALA A 33 -7.22 8.07 -0.22
CA ALA A 33 -7.53 9.43 -0.67
C ALA A 33 -6.67 9.88 -1.84
N LEU A 34 -5.36 9.63 -1.76
CA LEU A 34 -4.41 9.98 -2.81
C LEU A 34 -4.64 9.17 -4.09
N LEU A 35 -4.87 7.86 -3.97
CA LEU A 35 -5.13 6.99 -5.12
C LEU A 35 -6.43 7.35 -5.84
N GLU A 36 -7.50 7.67 -5.12
CA GLU A 36 -8.75 8.16 -5.71
C GLU A 36 -8.57 9.49 -6.44
N SER A 37 -7.70 10.35 -5.90
CA SER A 37 -7.34 11.63 -6.53
C SER A 37 -6.29 11.47 -7.65
N LYS A 38 -5.95 10.24 -8.05
CA LYS A 38 -4.91 9.94 -9.06
C LYS A 38 -3.54 10.52 -8.71
N GLN A 39 -3.27 10.71 -7.42
CA GLN A 39 -1.99 11.19 -6.93
C GLN A 39 -1.07 10.01 -6.58
N PRO A 40 0.22 10.10 -6.87
CA PRO A 40 1.18 9.10 -6.41
C PRO A 40 1.35 9.16 -4.88
N VAL A 41 1.67 8.01 -4.31
CA VAL A 41 1.79 7.79 -2.87
C VAL A 41 3.23 7.45 -2.53
N PHE A 42 3.81 8.11 -1.52
CA PHE A 42 5.21 7.95 -1.11
C PHE A 42 5.30 7.60 0.36
N GLY A 43 5.83 6.44 0.69
CA GLY A 43 6.02 6.00 2.07
C GLY A 43 7.44 5.51 2.35
N LEU A 44 7.70 5.32 3.61
CA LEU A 44 8.99 4.85 4.11
C LEU A 44 8.80 3.59 4.93
N TYR A 45 9.79 2.69 4.84
CA TYR A 45 9.92 1.66 5.87
C TYR A 45 9.95 2.31 7.24
N ALA A 46 9.34 1.65 8.22
CA ALA A 46 9.45 2.05 9.62
C ALA A 46 10.93 2.13 10.04
N PRO A 47 11.34 3.16 10.81
CA PRO A 47 12.67 3.17 11.41
C PRO A 47 12.87 1.93 12.26
N SER A 48 14.07 1.37 12.24
CA SER A 48 14.36 0.10 12.89
C SER A 48 15.78 0.07 13.44
N ASN A 49 15.98 -0.64 14.54
CA ASN A 49 17.31 -0.95 15.07
C ASN A 49 18.01 -2.06 14.24
N ARG A 50 17.29 -2.73 13.34
CA ARG A 50 17.86 -3.77 12.48
C ARG A 50 18.64 -3.12 11.34
N ARG A 51 19.82 -3.68 11.02
CA ARG A 51 20.53 -3.32 9.80
C ARG A 51 19.81 -3.92 8.59
N PHE A 52 19.49 -3.10 7.61
CA PHE A 52 19.06 -3.64 6.32
C PHE A 52 20.25 -4.33 5.61
N PRO A 53 20.04 -5.49 5.00
CA PRO A 53 21.05 -6.07 4.12
C PRO A 53 21.41 -5.07 3.01
N GLY A 54 22.69 -4.70 2.89
CA GLY A 54 23.17 -3.72 1.91
C GLY A 54 23.49 -2.33 2.48
N GLY A 55 23.31 -2.10 3.79
CA GLY A 55 23.86 -0.91 4.45
C GLY A 55 25.39 -0.94 4.51
N PRO A 56 26.09 0.21 4.66
CA PRO A 56 27.54 0.27 4.68
C PRO A 56 28.11 -0.66 5.77
N PRO A 57 29.12 -1.49 5.43
CA PRO A 57 29.80 -2.33 6.43
C PRO A 57 30.38 -1.41 7.52
N GLY A 58 30.15 -1.74 8.78
CA GLY A 58 30.82 -1.08 9.91
C GLY A 58 30.05 -0.04 10.70
N ALA A 59 28.83 0.36 10.29
CA ALA A 59 28.01 1.18 11.18
C ALA A 59 27.62 0.37 12.43
N ALA A 60 28.15 0.71 13.60
CA ALA A 60 27.74 0.11 14.85
C ALA A 60 26.22 0.31 15.06
N PRO A 61 25.48 -0.66 15.65
CA PRO A 61 24.11 -0.38 16.08
C PRO A 61 24.12 0.84 17.00
N ALA A 62 23.09 1.69 16.88
CA ALA A 62 22.90 2.76 17.86
C ALA A 62 22.90 2.11 19.26
N THR A 63 23.78 2.54 20.12
CA THR A 63 23.85 2.00 21.49
C THR A 63 23.45 3.10 22.45
N PRO A 64 22.43 2.92 23.26
CA PRO A 64 21.50 1.79 23.30
C PRO A 64 20.50 1.75 22.13
N PRO A 65 19.96 0.58 21.78
CA PRO A 65 18.93 0.48 20.75
C PRO A 65 17.69 1.29 21.18
N LYS A 66 17.09 2.00 20.22
CA LYS A 66 15.88 2.79 20.44
C LYS A 66 14.68 1.89 20.76
N SER A 67 13.84 2.31 21.69
CA SER A 67 12.58 1.64 21.96
C SER A 67 11.61 1.77 20.79
N PRO A 68 10.60 0.87 20.65
CA PRO A 68 9.56 1.00 19.64
C PRO A 68 8.84 2.36 19.67
N ALA A 69 8.64 2.93 20.86
CA ALA A 69 8.02 4.24 21.02
C ALA A 69 8.91 5.40 20.51
N GLU A 70 10.24 5.31 20.66
CA GLU A 70 11.17 6.29 20.08
C GLU A 70 11.19 6.21 18.56
N LEU A 71 11.24 4.99 18.00
CA LEU A 71 11.18 4.78 16.57
C LEU A 71 9.85 5.29 15.99
N ALA A 72 8.74 5.08 16.69
CA ALA A 72 7.43 5.58 16.30
C ALA A 72 7.38 7.12 16.26
N ARG A 73 7.98 7.80 17.26
CA ARG A 73 8.07 9.27 17.25
C ARG A 73 8.89 9.77 16.06
N GLU A 74 9.99 9.10 15.72
CA GLU A 74 10.77 9.44 14.52
C GLU A 74 9.95 9.30 13.26
N ALA A 75 9.23 8.17 13.09
CA ALA A 75 8.37 7.96 11.94
C ALA A 75 7.29 9.05 11.82
N ALA A 76 6.60 9.37 12.91
CA ALA A 76 5.55 10.39 12.96
C ALA A 76 6.08 11.83 12.75
N ALA A 77 7.35 12.08 13.06
CA ALA A 77 8.00 13.38 12.88
C ALA A 77 8.32 13.71 11.43
N TYR A 78 8.52 12.69 10.57
CA TYR A 78 8.79 12.89 9.15
C TYR A 78 7.50 13.14 8.36
N LYS A 79 7.13 14.41 8.18
CA LYS A 79 5.83 14.85 7.64
C LYS A 79 5.65 14.69 6.13
N PHE A 80 6.68 14.29 5.39
CA PHE A 80 6.56 14.10 3.94
C PHE A 80 6.16 12.68 3.54
N SER A 81 6.15 11.72 4.46
CA SER A 81 5.65 10.37 4.22
C SER A 81 4.12 10.33 4.21
N ASP A 82 3.54 9.62 3.25
CA ASP A 82 2.09 9.43 3.16
C ASP A 82 1.61 8.23 3.98
N PHE A 83 2.51 7.32 4.37
CA PHE A 83 2.25 6.14 5.19
C PHE A 83 3.55 5.61 5.80
N VAL A 84 3.43 4.76 6.80
CA VAL A 84 4.53 3.97 7.36
C VAL A 84 4.37 2.53 6.88
N PHE A 85 5.45 1.95 6.34
CA PHE A 85 5.48 0.57 5.86
C PHE A 85 6.32 -0.30 6.82
N ASP A 86 5.79 -1.44 7.27
CA ASP A 86 6.54 -2.37 8.10
C ASP A 86 6.52 -3.79 7.52
N GLY A 87 7.71 -4.35 7.32
CA GLY A 87 7.91 -5.71 6.82
C GLY A 87 8.39 -6.69 7.89
N SER A 88 8.43 -6.30 9.17
CA SER A 88 9.04 -7.13 10.22
C SER A 88 8.30 -8.43 10.49
N MET A 89 6.99 -8.44 10.23
CA MET A 89 6.11 -9.58 10.48
C MET A 89 6.04 -10.59 9.32
N GLU A 90 6.79 -10.37 8.24
CA GLU A 90 6.85 -11.28 7.08
C GLU A 90 7.49 -12.63 7.43
N GLY A 91 8.52 -12.63 8.26
CA GLY A 91 9.26 -13.83 8.68
C GLY A 91 8.72 -14.41 9.99
N ASP A 92 9.40 -14.10 11.09
CA ASP A 92 9.01 -14.55 12.43
C ASP A 92 7.91 -13.65 13.02
N PHE A 93 6.67 -14.02 12.76
CA PHE A 93 5.49 -13.26 13.18
C PHE A 93 5.38 -13.14 14.70
N ASP A 94 5.59 -14.22 15.43
CA ASP A 94 5.36 -14.24 16.87
C ASP A 94 6.36 -13.38 17.63
N THR A 95 7.61 -13.32 17.18
CA THR A 95 8.63 -12.40 17.72
C THR A 95 8.39 -10.95 17.29
N ALA A 96 7.97 -10.71 16.04
CA ALA A 96 7.82 -9.35 15.51
C ALA A 96 6.52 -8.67 15.96
N TYR A 97 5.43 -9.42 16.11
CA TYR A 97 4.11 -8.89 16.44
C TYR A 97 4.07 -8.02 17.70
N PRO A 98 4.58 -8.46 18.88
CA PRO A 98 4.55 -7.62 20.07
C PRO A 98 5.40 -6.34 19.91
N VAL A 99 6.53 -6.41 19.22
CA VAL A 99 7.38 -5.23 18.96
C VAL A 99 6.65 -4.24 18.06
N PHE A 100 5.98 -4.72 17.02
CA PHE A 100 5.16 -3.88 16.15
C PHE A 100 3.93 -3.31 16.88
N ALA A 101 3.30 -4.07 17.78
CA ALA A 101 2.19 -3.57 18.59
C ALA A 101 2.60 -2.36 19.45
N ASP A 102 3.79 -2.41 20.07
CA ASP A 102 4.33 -1.29 20.82
C ASP A 102 4.69 -0.09 19.92
N PHE A 103 5.20 -0.35 18.71
CA PHE A 103 5.45 0.67 17.70
C PHE A 103 4.15 1.35 17.25
N ALA A 104 3.11 0.59 16.93
CA ALA A 104 1.79 1.09 16.54
C ALA A 104 1.17 1.98 17.63
N LYS A 105 1.24 1.52 18.89
CA LYS A 105 0.83 2.32 20.06
C LYS A 105 1.65 3.61 20.19
N GLY A 106 2.94 3.53 19.94
CA GLY A 106 3.84 4.69 19.93
C GLY A 106 3.47 5.70 18.85
N LEU A 107 3.07 5.28 17.65
CA LEU A 107 2.60 6.16 16.57
C LEU A 107 1.34 6.94 16.99
N VAL A 108 0.37 6.27 17.61
CA VAL A 108 -0.84 6.93 18.15
C VAL A 108 -0.46 7.98 19.18
N GLY A 109 0.43 7.62 20.11
CA GLY A 109 0.96 8.55 21.12
C GLY A 109 1.75 9.73 20.55
N ALA A 110 2.34 9.56 19.35
CA ALA A 110 3.02 10.61 18.61
C ALA A 110 2.07 11.51 17.78
N GLY A 111 0.75 11.26 17.81
CA GLY A 111 -0.26 12.14 17.23
C GLY A 111 -0.48 11.95 15.73
N ILE A 112 -0.40 10.72 15.22
CA ILE A 112 -0.73 10.43 13.81
C ILE A 112 -2.22 10.56 13.48
N LEU A 113 -3.09 10.73 14.48
CA LEU A 113 -4.52 10.91 14.30
C LEU A 113 -4.85 12.40 14.21
N ALA A 114 -5.19 12.89 13.04
CA ALA A 114 -5.65 14.26 12.80
C ALA A 114 -7.18 14.33 12.82
N ARG A 115 -7.72 15.47 13.28
CA ARG A 115 -9.19 15.72 13.36
C ARG A 115 -9.66 16.82 12.41
N ALA A 116 -8.75 17.59 11.86
CA ALA A 116 -9.06 18.64 10.89
C ALA A 116 -8.37 18.36 9.55
N PRO A 117 -9.03 18.62 8.41
CA PRO A 117 -10.42 19.07 8.25
C PRO A 117 -11.47 18.00 8.58
N HIS A 118 -11.08 16.75 8.73
CA HIS A 118 -11.88 15.58 9.14
C HIS A 118 -10.99 14.59 9.86
N LEU A 119 -11.59 13.58 10.48
CA LEU A 119 -10.85 12.52 11.17
C LEU A 119 -10.08 11.63 10.15
N HIS A 120 -8.74 11.61 10.24
CA HIS A 120 -7.90 10.79 9.38
C HIS A 120 -6.56 10.45 10.01
N LEU A 121 -5.89 9.42 9.48
CA LEU A 121 -4.52 9.07 9.84
C LEU A 121 -3.54 9.81 8.91
N THR A 122 -2.63 10.58 9.49
CA THR A 122 -1.56 11.25 8.75
C THR A 122 -0.51 10.26 8.25
N HIS A 123 -0.31 9.17 8.98
CA HIS A 123 0.61 8.08 8.70
C HIS A 123 -0.10 6.73 8.88
N PRO A 124 -1.03 6.36 7.96
CA PRO A 124 -1.63 5.02 8.00
C PRO A 124 -0.53 3.95 7.93
N MET A 125 -0.71 2.87 8.69
CA MET A 125 0.25 1.76 8.74
C MET A 125 -0.09 0.73 7.66
N ILE A 126 0.87 0.39 6.82
CA ILE A 126 0.80 -0.70 5.85
C ILE A 126 1.82 -1.76 6.27
N VAL A 127 1.41 -3.01 6.39
CA VAL A 127 2.29 -4.08 6.90
C VAL A 127 2.34 -5.27 5.96
N LYS A 128 3.48 -5.95 5.91
CA LYS A 128 3.57 -7.28 5.30
C LYS A 128 2.96 -8.33 6.22
N THR A 129 2.32 -9.34 5.62
CA THR A 129 1.89 -10.54 6.33
C THR A 129 2.99 -11.60 6.31
N PRO A 130 2.89 -12.65 7.13
CA PRO A 130 3.54 -13.92 6.81
C PRO A 130 3.12 -14.42 5.42
N GLU A 131 3.96 -15.24 4.79
CA GLU A 131 3.57 -15.89 3.54
C GLU A 131 2.26 -16.66 3.69
N LEU A 132 1.41 -16.60 2.66
CA LEU A 132 0.12 -17.31 2.70
C LEU A 132 0.32 -18.83 2.65
N ARG A 133 1.42 -19.30 2.11
CA ARG A 133 1.83 -20.70 2.09
C ARG A 133 3.05 -20.90 2.99
N PRO A 134 3.26 -22.12 3.51
CA PRO A 134 2.41 -23.31 3.30
C PRO A 134 1.15 -23.37 4.18
N ASP A 135 1.00 -22.48 5.16
CA ASP A 135 -0.11 -22.49 6.12
C ASP A 135 -1.03 -21.27 5.95
N LEU A 136 -1.98 -21.40 5.03
CA LEU A 136 -2.98 -20.36 4.76
C LEU A 136 -3.81 -20.01 6.01
N ALA A 137 -4.14 -20.98 6.85
CA ALA A 137 -4.95 -20.74 8.05
C ALA A 137 -4.20 -19.88 9.07
N ALA A 138 -2.92 -20.19 9.32
CA ALA A 138 -2.06 -19.39 10.19
C ALA A 138 -1.89 -17.96 9.64
N ALA A 139 -1.65 -17.80 8.33
CA ALA A 139 -1.55 -16.49 7.69
C ALA A 139 -2.84 -15.66 7.83
N GLN A 140 -4.02 -16.30 7.69
CA GLN A 140 -5.30 -15.62 7.85
C GLN A 140 -5.53 -15.15 9.31
N VAL A 141 -5.11 -15.94 10.29
CA VAL A 141 -5.13 -15.54 11.71
C VAL A 141 -4.18 -14.36 11.94
N ALA A 142 -2.98 -14.40 11.37
CA ALA A 142 -2.01 -13.30 11.47
C ALA A 142 -2.56 -12.00 10.88
N ILE A 143 -3.21 -12.04 9.70
CA ILE A 143 -3.88 -10.88 9.08
C ILE A 143 -4.91 -10.28 10.05
N GLY A 144 -5.77 -11.11 10.67
CA GLY A 144 -6.75 -10.66 11.65
C GLY A 144 -6.10 -9.95 12.84
N LYS A 145 -5.04 -10.53 13.40
CA LYS A 145 -4.25 -9.94 14.50
C LYS A 145 -3.63 -8.59 14.10
N GLN A 146 -3.03 -8.50 12.91
CA GLN A 146 -2.46 -7.26 12.40
C GLN A 146 -3.52 -6.16 12.28
N LEU A 147 -4.68 -6.47 11.72
CA LEU A 147 -5.79 -5.53 11.60
C LEU A 147 -6.33 -5.08 12.96
N ASN A 148 -6.27 -5.92 13.98
CA ASN A 148 -6.67 -5.59 15.35
C ASN A 148 -5.71 -4.59 16.04
N LEU A 149 -4.49 -4.38 15.49
CA LEU A 149 -3.58 -3.31 15.89
C LEU A 149 -3.90 -1.96 15.23
N GLY A 150 -4.92 -1.89 14.37
CA GLY A 150 -5.32 -0.66 13.69
C GLY A 150 -4.52 -0.35 12.43
N VAL A 151 -3.83 -1.33 11.81
CA VAL A 151 -3.20 -1.13 10.50
C VAL A 151 -4.27 -0.81 9.45
N SER A 152 -3.89 0.00 8.48
CA SER A 152 -4.78 0.49 7.42
C SER A 152 -4.60 -0.25 6.10
N GLY A 153 -3.56 -1.06 5.99
CA GLY A 153 -3.31 -1.88 4.82
C GLY A 153 -2.43 -3.08 5.11
N VAL A 154 -2.63 -4.11 4.30
CA VAL A 154 -1.95 -5.39 4.42
C VAL A 154 -1.37 -5.77 3.06
N MET A 155 -0.07 -6.07 3.02
CA MET A 155 0.61 -6.60 1.84
C MET A 155 0.69 -8.11 1.96
N LEU A 156 -0.04 -8.82 1.10
CA LEU A 156 0.03 -10.27 0.95
C LEU A 156 1.33 -10.63 0.24
N VAL A 157 2.14 -11.47 0.89
CA VAL A 157 3.50 -11.81 0.45
C VAL A 157 3.50 -13.08 -0.39
N THR A 158 4.34 -13.12 -1.43
CA THR A 158 4.57 -14.28 -2.29
C THR A 158 3.27 -14.89 -2.85
N VAL A 159 2.38 -14.04 -3.36
CA VAL A 159 1.12 -14.52 -3.96
C VAL A 159 1.39 -15.17 -5.32
N GLU A 160 1.01 -16.43 -5.45
CA GLU A 160 1.23 -17.21 -6.67
C GLU A 160 -0.05 -17.54 -7.44
N THR A 161 -1.22 -17.42 -6.80
CA THR A 161 -2.50 -17.73 -7.43
C THR A 161 -3.58 -16.70 -7.09
N ALA A 162 -4.57 -16.58 -7.96
CA ALA A 162 -5.77 -15.78 -7.69
C ALA A 162 -6.56 -16.30 -6.47
N ALA A 163 -6.47 -17.59 -6.18
CA ALA A 163 -7.12 -18.19 -5.00
C ALA A 163 -6.48 -17.68 -3.70
N GLU A 164 -5.15 -17.62 -3.63
CA GLU A 164 -4.41 -17.04 -2.50
C GLU A 164 -4.74 -15.57 -2.30
N ALA A 165 -4.76 -14.77 -3.38
CA ALA A 165 -5.15 -13.36 -3.29
C ALA A 165 -6.56 -13.18 -2.71
N ARG A 166 -7.54 -13.97 -3.21
CA ARG A 166 -8.92 -13.97 -2.67
C ARG A 166 -8.96 -14.37 -1.21
N ALA A 167 -8.21 -15.40 -0.82
CA ALA A 167 -8.17 -15.88 0.55
C ALA A 167 -7.59 -14.84 1.53
N GLY A 168 -6.51 -14.14 1.13
CA GLY A 168 -5.94 -13.04 1.90
C GLY A 168 -6.91 -11.86 2.03
N ILE A 169 -7.56 -11.46 0.94
CA ILE A 169 -8.58 -10.39 0.96
C ILE A 169 -9.77 -10.79 1.85
N ALA A 170 -10.23 -12.04 1.80
CA ALA A 170 -11.30 -12.52 2.67
C ALA A 170 -10.92 -12.45 4.15
N ALA A 171 -9.63 -12.68 4.49
CA ALA A 171 -9.12 -12.57 5.86
C ALA A 171 -9.07 -11.12 6.37
N MET A 172 -9.04 -10.13 5.49
CA MET A 172 -9.13 -8.72 5.87
C MET A 172 -10.56 -8.27 6.19
N ARG A 173 -11.58 -8.99 5.73
CA ARG A 173 -12.99 -8.60 5.81
C ARG A 173 -13.72 -9.36 6.90
N PHE A 174 -14.56 -8.67 7.66
CA PHE A 174 -15.42 -9.30 8.65
C PHE A 174 -16.39 -10.32 8.03
N LYS A 175 -16.76 -11.35 8.79
CA LYS A 175 -17.76 -12.35 8.35
C LYS A 175 -19.06 -11.70 7.91
N SER A 176 -19.52 -10.69 8.63
CA SER A 176 -20.73 -9.91 8.30
C SER A 176 -20.65 -9.16 6.96
N LYS A 177 -19.45 -9.03 6.38
CA LYS A 177 -19.18 -8.39 5.09
C LYS A 177 -18.73 -9.38 4.00
N GLY A 178 -18.98 -10.67 4.21
CA GLY A 178 -18.63 -11.73 3.27
C GLY A 178 -17.14 -12.14 3.30
N GLY A 179 -16.43 -11.81 4.37
CA GLY A 179 -15.08 -12.27 4.65
C GLY A 179 -15.04 -13.42 5.65
N ILE A 180 -13.85 -13.66 6.24
CA ILE A 180 -13.62 -14.69 7.24
C ILE A 180 -13.02 -14.13 8.54
N ARG A 181 -12.64 -12.83 8.57
CA ARG A 181 -12.11 -12.19 9.77
C ARG A 181 -13.11 -12.30 10.91
N PRO A 182 -12.67 -12.78 12.11
CA PRO A 182 -13.50 -12.75 13.31
C PRO A 182 -13.99 -11.35 13.63
N ASP A 183 -15.09 -11.26 14.37
CA ASP A 183 -15.68 -9.97 14.77
C ASP A 183 -14.90 -9.26 15.90
N ASP A 184 -13.80 -9.82 16.37
CA ASP A 184 -12.87 -9.12 17.27
C ASP A 184 -12.18 -7.99 16.54
N VAL A 185 -12.15 -6.80 17.15
CA VAL A 185 -11.53 -5.58 16.60
C VAL A 185 -10.28 -5.14 17.35
N GLY A 186 -9.96 -5.78 18.49
CA GLY A 186 -8.81 -5.43 19.32
C GLY A 186 -8.75 -3.95 19.66
N GLY A 187 -7.55 -3.37 19.53
CA GLY A 187 -7.30 -1.93 19.75
C GLY A 187 -7.57 -1.03 18.55
N ALA A 188 -7.96 -1.59 17.40
CA ALA A 188 -8.06 -0.83 16.16
C ALA A 188 -9.03 0.37 16.19
N PRO A 189 -10.21 0.31 16.84
CA PRO A 189 -11.08 1.48 16.96
C PRO A 189 -10.40 2.67 17.63
N ALA A 190 -9.64 2.42 18.71
CA ALA A 190 -8.91 3.47 19.42
C ALA A 190 -7.80 4.08 18.57
N VAL A 191 -7.06 3.26 17.79
CA VAL A 191 -6.04 3.73 16.85
C VAL A 191 -6.65 4.61 15.76
N TRP A 192 -7.82 4.26 15.25
CA TRP A 192 -8.53 5.05 14.25
C TRP A 192 -9.34 6.22 14.84
N GLY A 193 -9.39 6.34 16.17
CA GLY A 193 -10.13 7.41 16.86
C GLY A 193 -11.65 7.33 16.68
N MET A 194 -12.18 6.13 16.49
CA MET A 194 -13.58 5.85 16.17
C MET A 194 -14.23 4.99 17.24
N SER A 195 -15.56 4.97 17.29
CA SER A 195 -16.31 3.93 18.00
C SER A 195 -16.12 2.57 17.32
N GLU A 196 -16.32 1.48 18.06
CA GLU A 196 -16.27 0.14 17.49
C GLU A 196 -17.26 -0.04 16.32
N ALA A 197 -18.49 0.47 16.47
CA ALA A 197 -19.50 0.41 15.43
C ALA A 197 -19.08 1.14 14.16
N GLU A 198 -18.45 2.30 14.27
CA GLU A 198 -17.95 3.07 13.14
C GLU A 198 -16.75 2.37 12.50
N TYR A 199 -15.81 1.85 13.30
CA TYR A 199 -14.71 1.07 12.81
C TYR A 199 -15.20 -0.14 11.99
N ARG A 200 -16.13 -0.94 12.53
CA ARG A 200 -16.71 -2.09 11.82
C ARG A 200 -17.35 -1.68 10.49
N ARG A 201 -17.99 -0.52 10.44
CA ARG A 201 -18.60 -0.01 9.20
C ARG A 201 -17.51 0.35 8.17
N LYS A 202 -16.41 0.99 8.58
CA LYS A 202 -15.34 1.48 7.70
C LYS A 202 -14.24 0.47 7.42
N ALA A 203 -13.97 -0.47 8.33
CA ALA A 203 -12.90 -1.47 8.18
C ALA A 203 -13.33 -2.58 7.20
N ASP A 204 -13.36 -2.22 5.93
CA ASP A 204 -13.56 -3.12 4.79
C ASP A 204 -12.60 -2.74 3.66
N VAL A 205 -12.40 -3.65 2.72
CA VAL A 205 -11.34 -3.54 1.70
C VAL A 205 -11.79 -2.67 0.53
N TRP A 206 -11.09 -1.55 0.32
CA TRP A 206 -11.17 -0.75 -0.89
C TRP A 206 -10.27 -1.36 -1.99
N PRO A 207 -10.66 -1.36 -3.28
CA PRO A 207 -11.88 -0.79 -3.85
C PRO A 207 -13.08 -1.75 -3.89
N LEU A 208 -12.97 -2.97 -3.34
CA LEU A 208 -14.08 -3.94 -3.32
C LEU A 208 -15.33 -3.38 -2.63
N ASN A 209 -15.11 -2.65 -1.54
CA ASN A 209 -16.09 -1.76 -0.95
C ASN A 209 -15.64 -0.31 -1.16
N PRO A 210 -16.34 0.49 -1.97
CA PRO A 210 -15.97 1.87 -2.24
C PRO A 210 -15.86 2.76 -0.99
N GLU A 211 -16.56 2.44 0.11
CA GLU A 211 -16.49 3.15 1.39
C GLU A 211 -15.48 2.54 2.37
N GLY A 212 -14.82 1.46 1.98
CA GLY A 212 -13.81 0.77 2.79
C GLY A 212 -12.56 1.64 3.00
N GLU A 213 -11.97 1.51 4.18
CA GLU A 213 -10.76 2.24 4.58
C GLU A 213 -9.56 1.31 4.80
N LEU A 214 -9.69 0.01 4.49
CA LEU A 214 -8.58 -0.93 4.41
C LEU A 214 -8.13 -1.08 2.97
N ILE A 215 -6.82 -1.18 2.75
CA ILE A 215 -6.26 -1.40 1.42
C ILE A 215 -5.43 -2.69 1.38
N ASN A 216 -5.71 -3.55 0.39
CA ASN A 216 -4.89 -4.71 0.12
C ASN A 216 -3.77 -4.35 -0.88
N TRP A 217 -2.57 -4.77 -0.56
CA TRP A 217 -1.44 -4.82 -1.47
C TRP A 217 -1.10 -6.29 -1.75
N THR A 218 -0.85 -6.64 -2.99
CA THR A 218 -0.52 -8.01 -3.40
C THR A 218 0.83 -7.99 -4.10
N ILE A 219 1.80 -8.74 -3.55
CA ILE A 219 3.13 -8.83 -4.14
C ILE A 219 3.28 -10.10 -4.98
N VAL A 220 3.76 -9.92 -6.22
CA VAL A 220 4.11 -11.00 -7.15
C VAL A 220 5.62 -11.04 -7.25
N GLU A 221 6.22 -12.12 -6.77
CA GLU A 221 7.67 -12.21 -6.60
C GLU A 221 8.25 -13.62 -6.83
N SER A 222 7.51 -14.47 -7.55
CA SER A 222 7.96 -15.79 -7.95
C SER A 222 7.68 -16.04 -9.44
N LYS A 223 8.36 -17.05 -10.02
CA LYS A 223 8.08 -17.47 -11.42
C LYS A 223 6.62 -17.93 -11.59
N THR A 224 6.10 -18.65 -10.60
CA THR A 224 4.70 -19.11 -10.59
C THR A 224 3.73 -17.93 -10.53
N GLY A 225 3.98 -16.95 -9.64
CA GLY A 225 3.16 -15.74 -9.56
C GLY A 225 3.20 -14.93 -10.86
N LEU A 226 4.36 -14.80 -11.50
CA LEU A 226 4.47 -14.14 -12.81
C LEU A 226 3.70 -14.89 -13.90
N ALA A 227 3.71 -16.24 -13.89
CA ALA A 227 2.96 -17.05 -14.86
C ALA A 227 1.44 -16.87 -14.67
N ASN A 228 0.96 -16.69 -13.44
CA ASN A 228 -0.46 -16.52 -13.09
C ASN A 228 -0.86 -15.03 -12.92
N LEU A 229 -0.03 -14.11 -13.36
CA LEU A 229 -0.15 -12.68 -13.10
C LEU A 229 -1.49 -12.09 -13.57
N LYS A 230 -1.99 -12.54 -14.73
CA LYS A 230 -3.25 -12.07 -15.31
C LYS A 230 -4.45 -12.39 -14.39
N GLU A 231 -4.51 -13.62 -13.90
CA GLU A 231 -5.55 -14.10 -13.00
C GLU A 231 -5.46 -13.45 -11.62
N ILE A 232 -4.23 -13.25 -11.12
CA ILE A 232 -3.99 -12.54 -9.84
C ILE A 232 -4.47 -11.10 -9.95
N ALA A 233 -4.01 -10.37 -10.98
CA ALA A 233 -4.33 -8.95 -11.13
C ALA A 233 -5.83 -8.67 -11.32
N ALA A 234 -6.59 -9.65 -11.81
CA ALA A 234 -8.04 -9.57 -11.99
C ALA A 234 -8.85 -9.82 -10.70
N VAL A 235 -8.22 -10.14 -9.58
CA VAL A 235 -8.93 -10.39 -8.31
C VAL A 235 -9.51 -9.09 -7.76
N PRO A 236 -10.84 -9.00 -7.56
CA PRO A 236 -11.45 -7.83 -6.95
C PRO A 236 -10.96 -7.59 -5.53
N GLY A 237 -10.66 -6.33 -5.19
CA GLY A 237 -10.19 -5.94 -3.87
C GLY A 237 -8.67 -5.76 -3.75
N ILE A 238 -7.91 -6.05 -4.81
CA ILE A 238 -6.51 -5.62 -4.87
C ILE A 238 -6.49 -4.10 -5.06
N GLY A 239 -6.00 -3.38 -4.08
CA GLY A 239 -5.81 -1.93 -4.14
C GLY A 239 -4.49 -1.55 -4.79
N VAL A 240 -3.42 -2.33 -4.53
CA VAL A 240 -2.10 -2.16 -5.12
C VAL A 240 -1.53 -3.51 -5.52
N LEU A 241 -1.07 -3.62 -6.75
CA LEU A 241 -0.27 -4.75 -7.21
C LEU A 241 1.20 -4.36 -7.19
N TRP A 242 2.07 -5.27 -6.72
CA TRP A 242 3.46 -4.96 -6.43
C TRP A 242 4.41 -6.00 -7.04
N PRO A 243 5.37 -5.64 -7.91
CA PRO A 243 6.46 -6.54 -8.27
C PRO A 243 7.45 -6.63 -7.10
N GLY A 244 7.73 -7.81 -6.62
CA GLY A 244 8.74 -8.04 -5.61
C GLY A 244 10.16 -7.86 -6.17
N ALA A 245 10.51 -6.63 -6.53
CA ALA A 245 11.72 -6.31 -7.30
C ALA A 245 13.01 -6.89 -6.69
N GLY A 246 13.12 -6.90 -5.36
CA GLY A 246 14.26 -7.47 -4.65
C GLY A 246 14.34 -8.99 -4.80
N THR A 247 13.26 -9.71 -4.56
CA THR A 247 13.14 -11.16 -4.68
C THR A 247 13.34 -11.60 -6.15
N LEU A 248 12.68 -10.89 -7.09
CA LEU A 248 12.81 -11.14 -8.52
C LEU A 248 14.25 -10.93 -9.02
N ARG A 249 14.99 -9.94 -8.47
CA ARG A 249 16.41 -9.77 -8.75
C ARG A 249 17.21 -11.04 -8.39
N GLY A 250 16.87 -11.66 -7.27
CA GLY A 250 17.43 -12.95 -6.87
C GLY A 250 17.13 -14.08 -7.86
N ILE A 251 15.89 -14.16 -8.32
CA ILE A 251 15.40 -15.19 -9.26
C ILE A 251 16.06 -15.08 -10.64
N PHE A 252 16.26 -13.86 -11.13
CA PHE A 252 16.88 -13.58 -12.43
C PHE A 252 18.40 -13.42 -12.35
N SER A 253 19.05 -13.77 -11.22
CA SER A 253 20.49 -13.82 -11.07
C SER A 253 21.01 -15.25 -11.16
N THR A 254 22.13 -15.45 -11.85
CA THR A 254 22.90 -16.69 -11.89
C THR A 254 24.22 -16.50 -11.15
N THR A 255 24.81 -17.60 -10.64
CA THR A 255 26.12 -17.55 -10.05
C THR A 255 27.15 -17.96 -11.12
N GLY A 256 28.06 -17.06 -11.48
CA GLY A 256 29.13 -17.32 -12.43
C GLY A 256 30.19 -18.30 -11.88
N ALA A 257 31.11 -18.73 -12.74
CA ALA A 257 32.19 -19.63 -12.36
C ALA A 257 33.12 -19.03 -11.28
N ASP A 258 33.17 -17.71 -11.17
CA ASP A 258 33.94 -16.95 -10.17
C ASP A 258 33.20 -16.78 -8.84
N GLY A 259 32.01 -17.39 -8.67
CA GLY A 259 31.17 -17.28 -7.50
C GLY A 259 30.39 -15.98 -7.41
N LYS A 260 30.53 -15.08 -8.36
CA LYS A 260 29.76 -13.80 -8.37
C LYS A 260 28.37 -13.99 -8.95
N ARG A 261 27.42 -13.28 -8.36
CA ARG A 261 26.05 -13.23 -8.89
C ARG A 261 25.99 -12.24 -10.05
N VAL A 262 25.46 -12.68 -11.18
CA VAL A 262 25.23 -11.89 -12.39
C VAL A 262 23.73 -11.82 -12.60
N LEU A 263 23.18 -10.61 -12.62
CA LEU A 263 21.76 -10.36 -12.88
C LEU A 263 21.52 -10.30 -14.40
N ASP A 264 20.51 -11.02 -14.87
CA ASP A 264 19.90 -10.76 -16.16
C ASP A 264 18.96 -9.54 -16.03
N GLU A 265 19.54 -8.35 -16.24
CA GLU A 265 18.82 -7.07 -16.12
C GLU A 265 17.62 -7.00 -17.07
N ALA A 266 17.73 -7.57 -18.28
CA ALA A 266 16.66 -7.54 -19.25
C ALA A 266 15.47 -8.41 -18.82
N ALA A 267 15.72 -9.62 -18.35
CA ALA A 267 14.69 -10.52 -17.85
C ALA A 267 14.05 -9.98 -16.56
N TRP A 268 14.85 -9.42 -15.65
CA TRP A 268 14.36 -8.79 -14.44
C TRP A 268 13.45 -7.60 -14.75
N GLU A 269 13.88 -6.68 -15.62
CA GLU A 269 13.07 -5.51 -16.01
C GLU A 269 11.81 -5.94 -16.77
N ALA A 270 11.87 -6.95 -17.64
CA ALA A 270 10.71 -7.50 -18.32
C ALA A 270 9.65 -8.02 -17.32
N ALA A 271 10.09 -8.68 -16.25
CA ALA A 271 9.18 -9.12 -15.18
C ALA A 271 8.54 -7.94 -14.45
N ILE A 272 9.29 -6.89 -14.13
CA ILE A 272 8.78 -5.65 -13.52
C ILE A 272 7.72 -5.00 -14.44
N GLN A 273 8.02 -4.87 -15.74
CA GLN A 273 7.12 -4.27 -16.71
C GLN A 273 5.86 -5.13 -16.97
N SER A 274 5.94 -6.46 -16.84
CA SER A 274 4.76 -7.33 -16.94
C SER A 274 3.76 -7.06 -15.81
N VAL A 275 4.25 -6.85 -14.57
CA VAL A 275 3.40 -6.48 -13.44
C VAL A 275 2.78 -5.09 -13.66
N LEU A 276 3.54 -4.12 -14.14
CA LEU A 276 3.00 -2.80 -14.47
C LEU A 276 1.92 -2.87 -15.57
N ALA A 277 2.12 -3.70 -16.59
CA ALA A 277 1.11 -3.92 -17.63
C ALA A 277 -0.17 -4.53 -17.06
N ALA A 278 -0.05 -5.49 -16.13
CA ALA A 278 -1.20 -6.07 -15.44
C ALA A 278 -1.93 -5.06 -14.55
N CYS A 279 -1.20 -4.17 -13.85
CA CYS A 279 -1.80 -3.05 -13.12
C CYS A 279 -2.67 -2.19 -14.04
N LYS A 280 -2.10 -1.76 -15.18
CA LYS A 280 -2.79 -0.90 -16.15
C LYS A 280 -4.04 -1.58 -16.73
N ALA A 281 -3.93 -2.86 -17.11
CA ALA A 281 -5.01 -3.63 -17.69
C ALA A 281 -6.22 -3.79 -16.75
N ASN A 282 -5.96 -3.80 -15.41
CA ASN A 282 -7.00 -3.97 -14.40
C ASN A 282 -7.35 -2.67 -13.65
N ASN A 283 -6.78 -1.53 -14.06
CA ASN A 283 -6.95 -0.23 -13.39
C ASN A 283 -6.64 -0.30 -11.88
N VAL A 284 -5.60 -1.06 -11.51
CA VAL A 284 -5.10 -1.22 -10.13
C VAL A 284 -3.85 -0.35 -9.98
N ALA A 285 -3.66 0.27 -8.82
CA ALA A 285 -2.44 1.01 -8.53
C ALA A 285 -1.22 0.07 -8.57
N CYS A 286 -0.09 0.58 -9.06
CA CYS A 286 1.13 -0.22 -9.19
C CYS A 286 2.22 0.32 -8.27
N GLY A 287 2.78 -0.56 -7.43
CA GLY A 287 3.82 -0.19 -6.49
C GLY A 287 5.24 -0.52 -6.97
N PHE A 288 6.23 0.16 -6.38
CA PHE A 288 7.65 -0.10 -6.65
C PHE A 288 8.55 0.38 -5.49
N PRO A 289 9.58 -0.38 -5.08
CA PRO A 289 10.59 0.11 -4.15
C PRO A 289 11.56 1.03 -4.92
N ALA A 290 11.43 2.36 -4.72
CA ALA A 290 12.21 3.33 -5.47
C ALA A 290 13.39 3.89 -4.68
N ASN A 291 14.33 4.46 -5.42
CA ASN A 291 15.44 5.25 -4.92
C ASN A 291 15.62 6.54 -5.75
N ALA A 292 16.56 7.40 -5.37
CA ALA A 292 16.74 8.71 -6.01
C ALA A 292 17.13 8.63 -7.50
N THR A 293 17.68 7.50 -7.96
CA THR A 293 18.11 7.35 -9.36
C THR A 293 17.01 6.85 -10.30
N ASP A 294 15.96 6.19 -9.75
CA ASP A 294 14.93 5.56 -10.57
C ASP A 294 13.51 6.12 -10.36
N ILE A 295 13.25 6.86 -9.28
CA ILE A 295 11.91 7.35 -8.93
C ILE A 295 11.22 8.09 -10.09
N GLU A 296 11.91 8.99 -10.77
CA GLU A 296 11.35 9.76 -11.89
C GLU A 296 10.98 8.85 -13.06
N THR A 297 11.87 7.91 -13.41
CA THR A 297 11.64 6.94 -14.48
C THR A 297 10.45 6.05 -14.15
N ARG A 298 10.36 5.52 -12.94
CA ARG A 298 9.25 4.67 -12.51
C ARG A 298 7.92 5.42 -12.50
N MET A 299 7.89 6.67 -12.05
CA MET A 299 6.70 7.52 -12.14
C MET A 299 6.27 7.75 -13.60
N LYS A 300 7.20 8.06 -14.52
CA LYS A 300 6.91 8.21 -15.95
C LYS A 300 6.39 6.92 -16.59
N GLN A 301 6.82 5.76 -16.15
CA GLN A 301 6.31 4.46 -16.60
C GLN A 301 4.86 4.21 -16.13
N GLY A 302 4.45 4.81 -15.01
CA GLY A 302 3.10 4.70 -14.47
C GLY A 302 3.02 3.99 -13.12
N PHE A 303 4.13 3.69 -12.47
CA PHE A 303 4.11 3.32 -11.05
C PHE A 303 3.66 4.53 -10.22
N ASN A 304 2.85 4.30 -9.21
CA ASN A 304 2.21 5.36 -8.44
C ASN A 304 2.13 5.11 -6.93
N VAL A 305 2.68 3.99 -6.43
CA VAL A 305 2.86 3.72 -5.00
C VAL A 305 4.32 3.36 -4.75
N PHE A 306 5.00 4.10 -3.86
CA PHE A 306 6.43 3.95 -3.64
C PHE A 306 6.75 3.73 -2.18
N VAL A 307 7.66 2.78 -1.91
CA VAL A 307 8.23 2.54 -0.58
C VAL A 307 9.74 2.72 -0.67
N MET A 308 10.27 3.58 0.18
CA MET A 308 11.70 3.83 0.30
C MET A 308 12.23 3.38 1.66
N ASN A 309 13.52 3.08 1.72
CA ASN A 309 14.18 2.77 2.99
C ASN A 309 14.21 4.01 3.88
N TRP A 310 14.09 3.80 5.20
CA TRP A 310 14.26 4.85 6.19
C TRP A 310 15.68 5.43 6.16
N GLY A 311 15.81 6.75 6.26
CA GLY A 311 17.07 7.48 6.29
C GLY A 311 17.22 8.49 5.16
N ASP A 312 18.32 9.24 5.14
CA ASP A 312 18.54 10.41 4.27
C ASP A 312 18.30 10.13 2.78
N ALA A 313 18.74 8.97 2.29
CA ALA A 313 18.52 8.58 0.89
C ALA A 313 17.03 8.40 0.58
N GLY A 314 16.29 7.75 1.47
CA GLY A 314 14.84 7.58 1.33
C GLY A 314 14.11 8.90 1.47
N PHE A 315 14.48 9.76 2.40
CA PHE A 315 13.89 11.09 2.59
C PHE A 315 14.03 11.93 1.32
N LYS A 316 15.23 12.02 0.77
CA LYS A 316 15.50 12.72 -0.50
C LYS A 316 14.68 12.14 -1.66
N THR A 317 14.48 10.82 -1.69
CA THR A 317 13.68 10.17 -2.74
C THR A 317 12.19 10.51 -2.58
N VAL A 318 11.65 10.49 -1.35
CA VAL A 318 10.27 10.93 -1.06
C VAL A 318 10.07 12.38 -1.53
N GLU A 319 10.96 13.29 -1.14
CA GLU A 319 10.88 14.72 -1.48
C GLU A 319 10.95 14.93 -3.00
N ALA A 320 11.86 14.22 -3.68
CA ALA A 320 11.98 14.27 -5.14
C ALA A 320 10.69 13.79 -5.83
N GLY A 321 10.14 12.63 -5.43
CA GLY A 321 8.90 12.10 -5.97
C GLY A 321 7.71 13.04 -5.75
N ARG A 322 7.58 13.58 -4.55
CA ARG A 322 6.54 14.57 -4.21
C ARG A 322 6.65 15.85 -5.05
N LYS A 323 7.88 16.36 -5.25
CA LYS A 323 8.14 17.52 -6.11
C LYS A 323 7.71 17.26 -7.57
N ILE A 324 8.05 16.09 -8.12
CA ILE A 324 7.63 15.68 -9.47
C ILE A 324 6.10 15.62 -9.55
N ALA A 325 5.43 15.18 -8.50
CA ALA A 325 3.96 15.12 -8.40
C ALA A 325 3.30 16.48 -8.09
N GLY A 326 4.05 17.59 -7.98
CA GLY A 326 3.51 18.89 -7.61
C GLY A 326 3.09 19.02 -6.15
N ARG A 327 3.57 18.13 -5.26
CA ARG A 327 3.22 18.05 -3.84
C ARG A 327 4.40 18.49 -2.98
N THR A 328 4.59 19.79 -2.79
CA THR A 328 5.73 20.37 -2.06
C THR A 328 5.48 20.54 -0.57
N ASP A 329 4.21 20.65 -0.15
CA ASP A 329 3.88 20.86 1.26
C ASP A 329 4.03 19.57 2.08
N ALA A 330 4.43 19.72 3.33
CA ALA A 330 4.41 18.63 4.28
C ALA A 330 2.98 18.09 4.44
N THR A 331 2.89 16.84 4.81
CA THR A 331 1.61 16.18 5.11
C THR A 331 1.01 16.80 6.38
N ARG A 332 -0.16 17.38 6.26
CA ARG A 332 -0.97 17.86 7.40
C ARG A 332 -1.89 16.78 7.90
#